data_ea65b8efe50087920a291d7741366acd
#
_entry.id   ea65b8efe50087920a291d7741366acd
#
_cell.length_a   1.000
_cell.length_b   1.000
_cell.length_c   1.000
_cell.angle_alpha   90.00
_cell.angle_beta   90.00
_cell.angle_gamma   90.00
#
_symmetry.space_group_name_H-M   'P 1'
#
loop_
_entity.id
_entity.type
_entity.pdbx_description
1 polymer ?
#
loop_
_entity_poly.entity_id
_entity_poly.type
_entity_poly.pdbx_seq_one_letter_code
_entity_poly.pdbx_strand_id
1 'polypeptide(L)'
;MARAAYDLWLERNIRHATVLREPSVEASFDRFAAEGLDALAGLVPRLASDAARLPGSRLLKGQFMTVQQAVGTPRSRIGAAVVIRDFVEDAKRSGFVARLIERHGVKGLSVPQD
;
A
#
# COMPACT_ATOMS: atom_id res chain seq x y z
N MET A 1 6.23 -2.26 -9.27
CA MET A 1 7.43 -1.53 -8.78
C MET A 1 8.35 -2.53 -8.12
N ALA A 2 9.62 -2.55 -8.51
CA ALA A 2 10.61 -3.45 -7.93
C ALA A 2 10.83 -3.18 -6.44
N ARG A 3 11.02 -4.25 -5.63
CA ARG A 3 11.26 -4.21 -4.19
C ARG A 3 10.14 -3.61 -3.33
N ALA A 4 8.94 -3.43 -3.86
CA ALA A 4 7.78 -3.14 -3.03
C ALA A 4 7.41 -4.37 -2.18
N ALA A 5 6.73 -4.16 -1.05
CA ALA A 5 6.32 -5.27 -0.19
C ALA A 5 5.50 -6.34 -0.94
N TYR A 6 4.63 -5.92 -1.83
CA TYR A 6 3.83 -6.83 -2.66
C TYR A 6 4.63 -7.50 -3.80
N ASP A 7 5.80 -6.98 -4.20
CA ASP A 7 6.65 -7.58 -5.23
C ASP A 7 7.17 -8.97 -4.79
N LEU A 8 7.62 -9.09 -3.54
CA LEU A 8 8.04 -10.37 -2.97
C LEU A 8 6.89 -11.39 -2.91
N TRP A 9 5.68 -10.93 -2.61
CA TRP A 9 4.51 -11.80 -2.62
C TRP A 9 4.22 -12.30 -4.03
N LEU A 10 4.22 -11.41 -5.02
CA LEU A 10 3.99 -11.76 -6.43
C LEU A 10 5.03 -12.74 -6.93
N GLU A 11 6.31 -12.52 -6.63
CA GLU A 11 7.41 -13.42 -7.01
C GLU A 11 7.20 -14.84 -6.49
N ARG A 12 6.68 -14.97 -5.28
CA ARG A 12 6.46 -16.27 -4.63
C ARG A 12 5.18 -16.98 -5.05
N ASN A 13 4.18 -16.25 -5.47
CA ASN A 13 2.83 -16.78 -5.67
C ASN A 13 2.36 -16.81 -7.13
N ILE A 14 2.84 -15.92 -7.99
CA ILE A 14 2.48 -15.92 -9.41
C ILE A 14 3.25 -17.03 -10.13
N ARG A 15 2.50 -17.94 -10.81
CA ARG A 15 3.05 -19.10 -11.52
C ARG A 15 2.74 -19.12 -13.02
N HIS A 16 1.66 -18.47 -13.43
CA HIS A 16 1.11 -18.58 -14.78
C HIS A 16 1.04 -17.22 -15.50
N ALA A 17 1.69 -16.20 -14.97
CA ALA A 17 1.80 -14.88 -15.57
C ALA A 17 3.24 -14.36 -15.47
N THR A 18 3.61 -13.49 -16.39
CA THR A 18 4.90 -12.78 -16.37
C THR A 18 4.75 -11.52 -15.52
N VAL A 19 5.57 -11.39 -14.49
CA VAL A 19 5.62 -10.20 -13.66
C VAL A 19 6.65 -9.22 -14.24
N LEU A 20 6.17 -8.11 -14.79
CA LEU A 20 7.00 -7.01 -15.27
C LEU A 20 7.23 -6.02 -14.14
N ARG A 21 8.44 -5.48 -14.05
CA ARG A 21 8.86 -4.58 -12.96
C ARG A 21 9.39 -3.29 -13.50
N GLU A 22 8.96 -2.18 -12.91
CA GLU A 22 9.40 -0.84 -13.24
C GLU A 22 10.05 -0.15 -12.03
N PRO A 23 10.88 0.86 -12.23
CA PRO A 23 11.60 1.52 -11.14
C PRO A 23 10.70 2.36 -10.22
N SER A 24 9.53 2.76 -10.68
CA SER A 24 8.59 3.56 -9.88
C SER A 24 7.14 3.11 -10.07
N VAL A 25 6.29 3.56 -9.16
CA VAL A 25 4.84 3.32 -9.23
C VAL A 25 4.23 4.00 -10.45
N GLU A 26 4.67 5.23 -10.76
CA GLU A 26 4.21 5.97 -11.94
C GLU A 26 4.62 5.25 -13.23
N ALA A 27 5.88 4.84 -13.36
CA ALA A 27 6.35 4.09 -14.52
C ALA A 27 5.59 2.77 -14.71
N SER A 28 5.20 2.09 -13.62
CA SER A 28 4.36 0.89 -13.69
C SER A 28 2.98 1.18 -14.26
N PHE A 29 2.35 2.28 -13.84
CA PHE A 29 1.07 2.72 -14.36
C PHE A 29 1.17 3.12 -15.85
N ASP A 30 2.16 3.92 -16.21
CA ASP A 30 2.37 4.38 -17.56
C ASP A 30 2.55 3.21 -18.53
N ARG A 31 3.35 2.23 -18.14
CA ARG A 31 3.54 1.02 -18.94
C ARG A 31 2.27 0.18 -19.05
N PHE A 32 1.55 -0.01 -17.95
CA PHE A 32 0.27 -0.71 -17.94
C PHE A 32 -0.71 -0.09 -18.92
N ALA A 33 -0.84 1.24 -18.90
CA ALA A 33 -1.75 1.97 -19.77
C ALA A 33 -1.29 1.96 -21.24
N ALA A 34 0.00 2.18 -21.50
CA ALA A 34 0.55 2.28 -22.85
C ALA A 34 0.58 0.94 -23.59
N GLU A 35 0.91 -0.15 -22.91
CA GLU A 35 1.04 -1.49 -23.51
C GLU A 35 -0.25 -2.31 -23.41
N GLY A 36 -1.30 -1.82 -22.72
CA GLY A 36 -2.54 -2.56 -22.53
C GLY A 36 -2.35 -3.85 -21.77
N LEU A 37 -1.54 -3.82 -20.71
CA LEU A 37 -1.26 -5.01 -19.91
C LEU A 37 -2.50 -5.50 -19.16
N ASP A 38 -2.55 -6.79 -18.83
CA ASP A 38 -3.73 -7.43 -18.26
C ASP A 38 -4.07 -6.93 -16.85
N ALA A 39 -3.06 -6.67 -16.01
CA ALA A 39 -3.24 -6.23 -14.63
C ALA A 39 -2.09 -5.35 -14.13
N LEU A 40 -2.42 -4.43 -13.22
CA LEU A 40 -1.48 -3.63 -12.46
C LEU A 40 -1.63 -3.94 -10.98
N ALA A 41 -0.53 -4.34 -10.33
CA ALA A 41 -0.48 -4.55 -8.89
C ALA A 41 0.00 -3.30 -8.16
N GLY A 42 -0.61 -2.98 -7.04
CA GLY A 42 -0.25 -1.81 -6.24
C GLY A 42 -1.05 -1.72 -4.94
N LEU A 43 -0.81 -0.66 -4.20
CA LEU A 43 -1.60 -0.34 -3.01
C LEU A 43 -2.97 0.19 -3.40
N VAL A 44 -4.01 -0.19 -2.66
CA VAL A 44 -5.41 0.20 -2.96
C VAL A 44 -5.60 1.71 -3.11
N PRO A 45 -5.04 2.59 -2.25
CA PRO A 45 -5.19 4.04 -2.43
C PRO A 45 -4.63 4.53 -3.78
N ARG A 46 -3.50 3.99 -4.19
CA ARG A 46 -2.88 4.34 -5.47
C ARG A 46 -3.67 3.79 -6.64
N LEU A 47 -4.04 2.53 -6.62
CA LEU A 47 -4.82 1.90 -7.69
C LEU A 47 -6.20 2.55 -7.88
N ALA A 48 -6.84 3.02 -6.80
CA ALA A 48 -8.10 3.76 -6.89
C ALA A 48 -7.91 5.08 -7.66
N SER A 49 -6.82 5.80 -7.41
CA SER A 49 -6.45 7.00 -8.15
C SER A 49 -6.12 6.70 -9.62
N ASP A 50 -5.36 5.64 -9.87
CA ASP A 50 -4.98 5.24 -11.23
C ASP A 50 -6.18 4.78 -12.06
N ALA A 51 -7.13 4.05 -11.46
CA ALA A 51 -8.36 3.65 -12.14
C ALA A 51 -9.21 4.85 -12.59
N ALA A 52 -9.22 5.93 -11.79
CA ALA A 52 -9.90 7.16 -12.18
C ALA A 52 -9.23 7.87 -13.38
N ARG A 53 -7.94 7.67 -13.58
CA ARG A 53 -7.15 8.24 -14.70
C ARG A 53 -7.24 7.42 -15.99
N LEU A 54 -7.66 6.16 -15.91
CA LEU A 54 -7.71 5.25 -17.07
C LEU A 54 -9.13 4.71 -17.26
N PRO A 55 -9.96 5.38 -18.10
CA PRO A 55 -11.31 4.91 -18.42
C PRO A 55 -11.29 3.47 -18.95
N GLY A 56 -12.27 2.66 -18.51
CA GLY A 56 -12.36 1.23 -18.85
C GLY A 56 -11.56 0.30 -17.94
N SER A 57 -10.69 0.82 -17.08
CA SER A 57 -10.07 0.03 -16.02
C SER A 57 -10.97 -0.07 -14.79
N ARG A 58 -10.73 -1.08 -13.97
CA ARG A 58 -11.46 -1.26 -12.69
C ARG A 58 -10.56 -1.84 -11.62
N LEU A 59 -10.84 -1.47 -10.40
CA LEU A 59 -10.23 -2.11 -9.24
C LEU A 59 -10.92 -3.45 -8.97
N LEU A 60 -10.15 -4.52 -8.88
CA LEU A 60 -10.67 -5.85 -8.53
C LEU A 60 -11.08 -5.88 -7.05
N LYS A 61 -12.11 -6.67 -6.74
CA LYS A 61 -12.55 -6.90 -5.36
C LYS A 61 -11.54 -7.76 -4.61
N GLY A 62 -11.40 -7.49 -3.32
CA GLY A 62 -10.48 -8.21 -2.43
C GLY A 62 -9.06 -7.67 -2.48
N GLN A 63 -8.18 -8.35 -1.78
CA GLN A 63 -6.76 -8.03 -1.69
C GLN A 63 -5.96 -9.33 -1.56
N PHE A 64 -4.77 -9.37 -2.10
CA PHE A 64 -3.92 -10.56 -2.01
C PHE A 64 -2.94 -10.51 -0.82
N MET A 65 -2.70 -9.34 -0.26
CA MET A 65 -1.93 -9.15 0.98
C MET A 65 -2.25 -7.81 1.63
N THR A 66 -1.85 -7.67 2.87
CA THR A 66 -1.91 -6.40 3.63
C THR A 66 -0.49 -5.92 3.90
N VAL A 67 -0.24 -4.63 3.70
CA VAL A 67 1.03 -3.98 4.06
C VAL A 67 0.82 -3.20 5.35
N GLN A 68 1.50 -3.62 6.41
CA GLN A 68 1.47 -2.91 7.69
C GLN A 68 2.45 -1.74 7.67
N GLN A 69 1.95 -0.56 8.02
CA GLN A 69 2.76 0.64 8.16
C GLN A 69 3.26 0.77 9.58
N ALA A 70 4.52 1.19 9.74
CA ALA A 70 5.13 1.37 11.05
C ALA A 70 5.99 2.63 11.09
N VAL A 71 6.15 3.19 12.28
CA VAL A 71 7.09 4.27 12.54
C VAL A 71 8.41 3.67 13.05
N GLY A 72 9.51 3.99 12.39
CA GLY A 72 10.85 3.51 12.75
C GLY A 72 11.68 4.57 13.47
N THR A 73 12.60 4.10 14.32
CA THR A 73 13.61 4.93 14.98
C THR A 73 14.97 4.21 14.96
N PRO A 74 16.10 4.93 14.96
CA PRO A 74 17.42 4.30 15.06
C PRO A 74 17.54 3.42 16.30
N ARG A 75 18.18 2.27 16.18
CA ARG A 75 18.36 1.30 17.28
C ARG A 75 19.03 1.89 18.52
N SER A 76 19.89 2.89 18.33
CA SER A 76 20.59 3.59 19.41
C SER A 76 19.69 4.46 20.29
N ARG A 77 18.45 4.75 19.85
CA ARG A 77 17.51 5.64 20.53
C ARG A 77 16.39 4.86 21.22
N ILE A 78 16.73 4.00 22.18
CA ILE A 78 15.79 3.12 22.88
C ILE A 78 14.66 3.92 23.56
N GLY A 79 14.97 5.03 24.23
CA GLY A 79 13.96 5.89 24.86
C GLY A 79 12.97 6.48 23.87
N ALA A 80 13.44 6.90 22.68
CA ALA A 80 12.57 7.38 21.61
C ALA A 80 11.64 6.28 21.09
N ALA A 81 12.12 5.05 21.00
CA ALA A 81 11.29 3.93 20.56
C ALA A 81 10.09 3.68 21.48
N VAL A 82 10.29 3.79 22.79
CA VAL A 82 9.20 3.66 23.78
C VAL A 82 8.17 4.77 23.61
N VAL A 83 8.62 6.03 23.58
CA VAL A 83 7.73 7.19 23.43
C VAL A 83 6.92 7.12 22.10
N ILE A 84 7.59 6.78 21.00
CA ILE A 84 6.91 6.67 19.69
C ILE A 84 5.89 5.53 19.71
N ARG A 85 6.21 4.38 20.28
CA ARG A 85 5.28 3.28 20.41
C ARG A 85 4.04 3.69 21.20
N ASP A 86 4.23 4.28 22.37
CA ASP A 86 3.13 4.71 23.25
C ASP A 86 2.24 5.74 22.53
N PHE A 87 2.85 6.69 21.82
CA PHE A 87 2.13 7.67 21.00
C PHE A 87 1.30 6.98 19.90
N VAL A 88 1.87 6.03 19.17
CA VAL A 88 1.16 5.30 18.10
C VAL A 88 -0.01 4.51 18.68
N GLU A 89 0.19 3.81 19.80
CA GLU A 89 -0.88 3.04 20.45
C GLU A 89 -2.00 3.95 20.97
N ASP A 90 -1.66 5.10 21.54
CA ASP A 90 -2.67 6.08 21.96
C ASP A 90 -3.42 6.69 20.77
N ALA A 91 -2.74 6.98 19.68
CA ALA A 91 -3.37 7.47 18.45
C ALA A 91 -4.34 6.45 17.83
N LYS A 92 -4.00 5.17 17.88
CA LYS A 92 -4.90 4.07 17.45
C LYS A 92 -6.12 3.99 18.38
N ARG A 93 -5.87 3.85 19.69
CA ARG A 93 -6.90 3.63 20.72
C ARG A 93 -7.89 4.79 20.85
N SER A 94 -7.42 6.02 20.74
CA SER A 94 -8.26 7.22 20.77
C SER A 94 -9.12 7.42 19.53
N GLY A 95 -8.94 6.58 18.49
CA GLY A 95 -9.61 6.74 17.20
C GLY A 95 -9.06 7.89 16.35
N PHE A 96 -7.94 8.49 16.75
CA PHE A 96 -7.34 9.63 16.02
C PHE A 96 -6.99 9.22 14.59
N VAL A 97 -6.31 8.07 14.41
CA VAL A 97 -5.93 7.57 13.08
C VAL A 97 -7.18 7.26 12.23
N ALA A 98 -8.20 6.64 12.82
CA ALA A 98 -9.44 6.34 12.10
C ALA A 98 -10.11 7.62 11.59
N ARG A 99 -10.20 8.67 12.43
CA ARG A 99 -10.74 9.98 12.01
C ARG A 99 -9.93 10.65 10.90
N LEU A 100 -8.61 10.48 10.89
CA LEU A 100 -7.77 10.99 9.80
C LEU A 100 -8.03 10.27 8.48
N ILE A 101 -8.14 8.93 8.50
CA ILE A 101 -8.49 8.14 7.31
C ILE A 101 -9.83 8.60 6.74
N GLU A 102 -10.83 8.76 7.58
CA GLU A 102 -12.16 9.24 7.18
C GLU A 102 -12.12 10.67 6.65
N ARG A 103 -11.50 11.59 7.39
CA ARG A 103 -11.40 13.01 7.01
C ARG A 103 -10.73 13.21 5.66
N HIS A 104 -9.73 12.42 5.34
CA HIS A 104 -9.00 12.51 4.07
C HIS A 104 -9.55 11.58 2.98
N GLY A 105 -10.61 10.83 3.26
CA GLY A 105 -11.26 9.94 2.29
C GLY A 105 -10.35 8.87 1.70
N VAL A 106 -9.35 8.40 2.48
CA VAL A 106 -8.36 7.44 1.97
C VAL A 106 -8.95 6.04 1.94
N LYS A 107 -9.14 5.49 0.75
CA LYS A 107 -9.67 4.15 0.55
C LYS A 107 -8.60 3.08 0.76
N GLY A 108 -8.99 1.92 1.31
CA GLY A 108 -8.11 0.77 1.47
C GLY A 108 -7.13 0.84 2.64
N LEU A 109 -7.31 1.82 3.55
CA LEU A 109 -6.62 1.87 4.83
C LEU A 109 -7.55 1.51 5.97
N SER A 110 -7.00 0.85 6.97
CA SER A 110 -7.70 0.54 8.23
C SER A 110 -6.72 0.62 9.40
N VAL A 111 -7.25 0.87 10.59
CA VAL A 111 -6.47 0.77 11.83
C VAL A 111 -6.45 -0.69 12.26
N PRO A 112 -5.27 -1.33 12.45
CA PRO A 112 -5.20 -2.69 12.98
C PRO A 112 -5.91 -2.79 14.33
N GLN A 113 -6.69 -3.84 14.50
CA GLN A 113 -7.20 -4.25 15.80
C GLN A 113 -6.16 -5.20 16.41
N ASP A 114 -5.70 -4.91 17.60
CA ASP A 114 -4.75 -5.78 18.33
C ASP A 114 -5.47 -6.99 18.89
#